data_5b962759de1c3cd97157c3846936aa10
#
_entry.id   5b962759de1c3cd97157c3846936aa10
#
_cell.length_a   1.000
_cell.length_b   1.000
_cell.length_c   1.000
_cell.angle_alpha   90.00
_cell.angle_beta   90.00
_cell.angle_gamma   90.00
#
_symmetry.space_group_name_H-M   'P 1'
#
loop_
_entity.id
_entity.type
_entity.pdbx_description
1 polymer ?
#
loop_
_entity_poly.entity_id
_entity_poly.type
_entity_poly.pdbx_seq_one_letter_code
_entity_poly.pdbx_strand_id
1 'polypeptide(L)'
;MRKFILLCIALAFSTVGLQTARAERQQPGQNTQFIVPAGAGGSLDIVARKLQELLTKENLVKNFVVLNRPGAGAQLALNVLNQNVGDPNYLMTLPTAIINNSYLGMIKTTYKSYTPVAMLLDGYVGILVRSDSPFKTANDLIEHLKKNPDSLNIAIAASLGNDVHVGTAKALMLAGVDISKLTFVPFKSSSESITNLIGGNVDVVGATTPTIIPALQSGKVRVLAIGSPERLKGVLSNIPTWKELGVDTITSSPQGVMAPKDITPQQIKFWESALRQVAQTKEWNNFLEQNQWAPRFMTATETMAMLEKETATIEEVLNKLQLKKK
;
A
#
# COMPACT_ATOMS: atom_id res chain seq x y z
N MET A 1 -31.31 -45.57 -29.91
CA MET A 1 -31.47 -44.15 -29.59
C MET A 1 -31.85 -43.85 -28.15
N ARG A 2 -32.87 -44.52 -27.55
CA ARG A 2 -33.29 -44.27 -26.14
C ARG A 2 -32.20 -44.50 -25.07
N LYS A 3 -31.33 -45.49 -25.22
CA LYS A 3 -30.24 -45.76 -24.25
C LYS A 3 -29.11 -44.71 -24.30
N PHE A 4 -28.88 -44.06 -25.45
CA PHE A 4 -27.88 -43.01 -25.60
C PHE A 4 -28.34 -41.69 -24.95
N ILE A 5 -29.62 -41.36 -25.03
CA ILE A 5 -30.21 -40.17 -24.45
C ILE A 5 -30.17 -40.21 -22.91
N LEU A 6 -30.43 -41.38 -22.32
CA LEU A 6 -30.35 -41.59 -20.87
C LEU A 6 -28.91 -41.44 -20.32
N LEU A 7 -27.90 -41.86 -21.11
CA LEU A 7 -26.50 -41.73 -20.71
C LEU A 7 -26.02 -40.25 -20.73
N CYS A 8 -26.45 -39.46 -21.72
CA CYS A 8 -26.13 -38.03 -21.80
C CYS A 8 -26.80 -37.20 -20.69
N ILE A 9 -28.01 -37.55 -20.27
CA ILE A 9 -28.72 -36.87 -19.17
C ILE A 9 -28.02 -37.18 -17.83
N ALA A 10 -27.56 -38.42 -17.60
CA ALA A 10 -26.84 -38.79 -16.40
C ALA A 10 -25.48 -38.09 -16.30
N LEU A 11 -24.73 -37.86 -17.41
CA LEU A 11 -23.49 -37.11 -17.44
C LEU A 11 -23.72 -35.62 -17.17
N ALA A 12 -24.80 -35.02 -17.70
CA ALA A 12 -25.12 -33.62 -17.48
C ALA A 12 -25.48 -33.33 -16.01
N PHE A 13 -26.20 -34.23 -15.34
CA PHE A 13 -26.50 -34.08 -13.91
C PHE A 13 -25.25 -34.25 -13.01
N SER A 14 -24.29 -35.07 -13.41
CA SER A 14 -23.05 -35.28 -12.65
C SER A 14 -22.13 -34.05 -12.69
N THR A 15 -22.10 -33.32 -13.81
CA THR A 15 -21.26 -32.11 -13.93
C THR A 15 -21.84 -30.91 -13.16
N VAL A 16 -23.15 -30.75 -13.09
CA VAL A 16 -23.83 -29.73 -12.30
C VAL A 16 -23.65 -29.98 -10.80
N GLY A 17 -23.75 -31.24 -10.36
CA GLY A 17 -23.49 -31.59 -8.95
C GLY A 17 -22.05 -31.37 -8.49
N LEU A 18 -21.06 -31.53 -9.38
CA LEU A 18 -19.66 -31.28 -9.08
C LEU A 18 -19.32 -29.75 -8.98
N GLN A 19 -20.01 -28.93 -9.77
CA GLN A 19 -19.83 -27.49 -9.71
C GLN A 19 -20.46 -26.88 -8.45
N THR A 20 -21.63 -27.34 -8.04
CA THR A 20 -22.27 -26.89 -6.79
C THR A 20 -21.50 -27.35 -5.55
N ALA A 21 -20.98 -28.58 -5.52
CA ALA A 21 -20.16 -29.11 -4.44
C ALA A 21 -18.78 -28.38 -4.31
N ARG A 22 -18.24 -27.86 -5.41
CA ARG A 22 -17.03 -27.05 -5.39
C ARG A 22 -17.30 -25.65 -4.85
N ALA A 23 -18.45 -25.04 -5.17
CA ALA A 23 -18.87 -23.74 -4.64
C ALA A 23 -19.20 -23.81 -3.13
N GLU A 24 -19.81 -24.90 -2.65
CA GLU A 24 -20.08 -25.11 -1.22
C GLU A 24 -18.79 -25.31 -0.39
N ARG A 25 -17.72 -25.84 -0.97
CA ARG A 25 -16.44 -26.03 -0.27
C ARG A 25 -15.63 -24.75 -0.07
N GLN A 26 -16.01 -23.65 -0.71
CA GLN A 26 -15.28 -22.38 -0.66
C GLN A 26 -16.06 -21.27 0.07
N GLN A 27 -16.50 -21.56 1.28
CA GLN A 27 -17.02 -20.51 2.15
C GLN A 27 -15.88 -19.61 2.62
N PRO A 28 -15.98 -18.27 2.47
CA PRO A 28 -14.96 -17.35 2.94
C PRO A 28 -14.82 -17.41 4.48
N GLY A 29 -13.61 -17.16 4.97
CA GLY A 29 -13.34 -17.11 6.41
C GLY A 29 -13.13 -18.45 7.12
N GLN A 30 -13.10 -19.59 6.41
CA GLN A 30 -12.87 -20.89 7.04
C GLN A 30 -11.38 -21.19 7.27
N ASN A 31 -10.55 -21.05 6.23
CA ASN A 31 -9.09 -21.25 6.27
C ASN A 31 -8.41 -20.20 5.41
N THR A 32 -8.38 -18.97 5.91
CA THR A 32 -7.88 -17.81 5.17
C THR A 32 -6.37 -17.76 5.18
N GLN A 33 -5.77 -17.65 4.01
CA GLN A 33 -4.37 -17.33 3.81
C GLN A 33 -4.26 -15.87 3.38
N PHE A 34 -3.62 -15.06 4.20
CA PHE A 34 -3.44 -13.64 3.95
C PHE A 34 -2.00 -13.36 3.54
N ILE A 35 -1.83 -13.04 2.27
CA ILE A 35 -0.52 -12.87 1.64
C ILE A 35 -0.05 -11.43 1.85
N VAL A 36 1.20 -11.26 2.29
CA VAL A 36 1.85 -9.97 2.46
C VAL A 36 3.03 -9.86 1.49
N PRO A 37 3.03 -8.93 0.51
CA PRO A 37 4.10 -8.78 -0.47
C PRO A 37 5.32 -8.04 0.09
N ALA A 38 5.56 -8.15 1.39
CA ALA A 38 6.65 -7.50 2.11
C ALA A 38 7.24 -8.42 3.18
N GLY A 39 8.40 -8.07 3.68
CA GLY A 39 9.02 -8.75 4.83
C GLY A 39 8.23 -8.52 6.13
N ALA A 40 8.43 -9.40 7.10
CA ALA A 40 7.83 -9.29 8.42
C ALA A 40 8.26 -7.98 9.12
N GLY A 41 7.37 -7.39 9.92
CA GLY A 41 7.60 -6.14 10.65
C GLY A 41 7.50 -4.87 9.80
N GLY A 42 7.27 -4.98 8.50
CA GLY A 42 6.94 -3.83 7.63
C GLY A 42 5.48 -3.38 7.80
N SER A 43 5.16 -2.17 7.31
CA SER A 43 3.83 -1.57 7.42
C SER A 43 2.70 -2.52 6.97
N LEU A 44 2.85 -3.19 5.82
CA LEU A 44 1.86 -4.15 5.31
C LEU A 44 1.69 -5.38 6.22
N ASP A 45 2.79 -5.86 6.82
CA ASP A 45 2.76 -7.01 7.73
C ASP A 45 2.09 -6.67 9.07
N ILE A 46 2.39 -5.49 9.61
CA ILE A 46 1.78 -4.97 10.84
C ILE A 46 0.26 -4.87 10.68
N VAL A 47 -0.23 -4.32 9.56
CA VAL A 47 -1.65 -4.24 9.24
C VAL A 47 -2.27 -5.64 9.11
N ALA A 48 -1.62 -6.55 8.37
CA ALA A 48 -2.10 -7.91 8.17
C ALA A 48 -2.26 -8.69 9.49
N ARG A 49 -1.30 -8.55 10.41
CA ARG A 49 -1.37 -9.20 11.74
C ARG A 49 -2.45 -8.58 12.62
N LYS A 50 -2.66 -7.26 12.53
CA LYS A 50 -3.77 -6.62 13.25
C LYS A 50 -5.14 -7.07 12.71
N LEU A 51 -5.27 -7.23 11.39
CA LEU A 51 -6.47 -7.82 10.79
C LEU A 51 -6.67 -9.27 11.24
N GLN A 52 -5.61 -10.09 11.27
CA GLN A 52 -5.65 -11.46 11.80
C GLN A 52 -6.19 -11.48 13.22
N GLU A 53 -5.61 -10.66 14.09
CA GLU A 53 -6.02 -10.55 15.52
C GLU A 53 -7.51 -10.22 15.64
N LEU A 54 -7.95 -9.13 14.98
CA LEU A 54 -9.31 -8.61 15.15
C LEU A 54 -10.36 -9.49 14.46
N LEU A 55 -10.12 -9.96 13.24
CA LEU A 55 -11.05 -10.86 12.54
C LEU A 55 -11.27 -12.16 13.32
N THR A 56 -10.22 -12.68 13.95
CA THR A 56 -10.32 -13.89 14.79
C THR A 56 -11.03 -13.59 16.13
N LYS A 57 -10.69 -12.48 16.78
CA LYS A 57 -11.30 -12.04 18.06
C LYS A 57 -12.81 -11.81 17.91
N GLU A 58 -13.22 -11.18 16.82
CA GLU A 58 -14.62 -10.89 16.51
C GLU A 58 -15.38 -12.12 15.95
N ASN A 59 -14.74 -13.29 15.90
CA ASN A 59 -15.29 -14.54 15.35
C ASN A 59 -15.79 -14.41 13.87
N LEU A 60 -15.19 -13.52 13.09
CA LEU A 60 -15.53 -13.30 11.70
C LEU A 60 -14.84 -14.30 10.77
N VAL A 61 -13.76 -14.93 11.23
CA VAL A 61 -13.02 -16.00 10.56
C VAL A 61 -12.65 -17.10 11.55
N LYS A 62 -12.53 -18.35 11.06
CA LYS A 62 -12.11 -19.48 11.90
C LYS A 62 -10.60 -19.61 11.99
N ASN A 63 -9.95 -19.69 10.85
CA ASN A 63 -8.50 -19.80 10.74
C ASN A 63 -7.98 -18.72 9.79
N PHE A 64 -7.00 -17.94 10.24
CA PHE A 64 -6.41 -16.88 9.46
C PHE A 64 -4.89 -16.93 9.62
N VAL A 65 -4.16 -17.15 8.54
CA VAL A 65 -2.70 -17.28 8.55
C VAL A 65 -2.08 -16.19 7.70
N VAL A 66 -1.17 -15.41 8.27
CA VAL A 66 -0.41 -14.38 7.55
C VAL A 66 0.86 -15.00 6.98
N LEU A 67 1.06 -14.83 5.67
CA LEU A 67 2.19 -15.37 4.90
C LEU A 67 2.95 -14.27 4.17
N ASN A 68 4.16 -13.97 4.60
CA ASN A 68 5.03 -13.02 3.93
C ASN A 68 5.64 -13.64 2.66
N ARG A 69 5.48 -12.94 1.51
CA ARG A 69 6.02 -13.30 0.20
C ARG A 69 6.68 -12.10 -0.47
N PRO A 70 7.78 -11.58 0.09
CA PRO A 70 8.48 -10.42 -0.48
C PRO A 70 9.17 -10.78 -1.80
N GLY A 71 9.36 -9.77 -2.66
CA GLY A 71 10.22 -9.87 -3.84
C GLY A 71 9.54 -9.54 -5.16
N ALA A 72 10.37 -9.20 -6.14
CA ALA A 72 10.01 -8.90 -7.52
C ALA A 72 8.83 -7.90 -7.65
N GLY A 73 8.83 -6.81 -6.86
CA GLY A 73 7.76 -5.81 -6.92
C GLY A 73 6.36 -6.36 -6.56
N ALA A 74 6.27 -7.33 -5.65
CA ALA A 74 5.08 -8.07 -5.26
C ALA A 74 4.72 -9.26 -6.20
N GLN A 75 5.44 -9.51 -7.30
CA GLN A 75 5.10 -10.58 -8.24
C GLN A 75 5.02 -11.96 -7.56
N LEU A 76 5.89 -12.25 -6.57
CA LEU A 76 5.87 -13.53 -5.85
C LEU A 76 4.57 -13.71 -5.05
N ALA A 77 4.07 -12.65 -4.42
CA ALA A 77 2.79 -12.66 -3.72
C ALA A 77 1.61 -12.78 -4.69
N LEU A 78 1.65 -12.04 -5.80
CA LEU A 78 0.62 -12.08 -6.85
C LEU A 78 0.52 -13.46 -7.52
N ASN A 79 1.62 -14.20 -7.64
CA ASN A 79 1.59 -15.57 -8.17
C ASN A 79 0.74 -16.50 -7.30
N VAL A 80 0.72 -16.30 -5.98
CA VAL A 80 -0.15 -17.08 -5.08
C VAL A 80 -1.62 -16.80 -5.39
N LEU A 81 -2.02 -15.54 -5.59
CA LEU A 81 -3.39 -15.20 -5.98
C LEU A 81 -3.75 -15.77 -7.36
N ASN A 82 -2.82 -15.71 -8.32
CA ASN A 82 -3.03 -16.24 -9.68
C ASN A 82 -3.22 -17.76 -9.70
N GLN A 83 -2.65 -18.49 -8.75
CA GLN A 83 -2.80 -19.94 -8.59
C GLN A 83 -4.13 -20.34 -7.92
N ASN A 84 -4.82 -19.36 -7.30
CA ASN A 84 -6.01 -19.60 -6.50
C ASN A 84 -7.22 -18.77 -7.00
N VAL A 85 -7.37 -18.65 -8.32
CA VAL A 85 -8.50 -17.94 -8.95
C VAL A 85 -9.82 -18.51 -8.46
N GLY A 86 -10.76 -17.65 -8.07
CA GLY A 86 -12.08 -18.02 -7.56
C GLY A 86 -12.11 -18.50 -6.11
N ASP A 87 -10.96 -18.60 -5.42
CA ASP A 87 -10.94 -18.99 -4.00
C ASP A 87 -10.97 -17.77 -3.08
N PRO A 88 -12.07 -17.56 -2.32
CA PRO A 88 -12.22 -16.41 -1.44
C PRO A 88 -11.38 -16.50 -0.16
N ASN A 89 -10.72 -17.63 0.11
CA ASN A 89 -9.88 -17.81 1.28
C ASN A 89 -8.42 -17.42 1.04
N TYR A 90 -8.09 -16.95 -0.16
CA TYR A 90 -6.82 -16.28 -0.43
C TYR A 90 -7.04 -14.78 -0.50
N LEU A 91 -6.40 -14.06 0.39
CA LEU A 91 -6.39 -12.60 0.40
C LEU A 91 -4.97 -12.09 0.33
N MET A 92 -4.82 -10.85 -0.07
CA MET A 92 -3.53 -10.16 -0.05
C MET A 92 -3.73 -8.70 0.39
N THR A 93 -2.74 -8.13 1.06
CA THR A 93 -2.72 -6.68 1.23
C THR A 93 -2.71 -5.99 -0.14
N LEU A 94 -3.52 -4.95 -0.30
CA LEU A 94 -3.59 -4.12 -1.50
C LEU A 94 -2.82 -2.81 -1.24
N PRO A 95 -1.52 -2.71 -1.61
CA PRO A 95 -0.82 -1.44 -1.65
C PRO A 95 -1.06 -0.75 -3.00
N THR A 96 -1.14 0.57 -3.03
CA THR A 96 -1.20 1.33 -4.29
C THR A 96 0.06 1.17 -5.16
N ALA A 97 1.16 0.75 -4.56
CA ALA A 97 2.39 0.36 -5.29
C ALA A 97 2.15 -0.71 -6.39
N ILE A 98 1.03 -1.43 -6.38
CA ILE A 98 0.64 -2.32 -7.47
C ILE A 98 0.48 -1.57 -8.81
N ILE A 99 0.01 -0.32 -8.78
CA ILE A 99 -0.10 0.54 -9.97
C ILE A 99 1.31 0.86 -10.49
N ASN A 100 2.16 1.35 -9.61
CA ASN A 100 3.54 1.75 -9.93
C ASN A 100 4.32 0.58 -10.52
N ASN A 101 4.27 -0.57 -9.86
CA ASN A 101 5.01 -1.77 -10.25
C ASN A 101 4.52 -2.35 -11.58
N SER A 102 3.22 -2.24 -11.87
CA SER A 102 2.65 -2.58 -13.18
C SER A 102 3.17 -1.65 -14.27
N TYR A 103 3.11 -0.34 -14.05
CA TYR A 103 3.57 0.68 -14.99
C TYR A 103 5.06 0.53 -15.33
N LEU A 104 5.88 0.26 -14.31
CA LEU A 104 7.32 0.02 -14.45
C LEU A 104 7.65 -1.36 -15.05
N GLY A 105 6.64 -2.23 -15.26
CA GLY A 105 6.81 -3.59 -15.76
C GLY A 105 7.53 -4.52 -14.78
N MET A 106 7.57 -4.17 -13.49
CA MET A 106 8.09 -5.04 -12.42
C MET A 106 7.15 -6.22 -12.15
N ILE A 107 5.85 -6.05 -12.41
CA ILE A 107 4.84 -7.10 -12.37
C ILE A 107 4.15 -7.22 -13.74
N LYS A 108 3.66 -8.44 -14.05
CA LYS A 108 3.06 -8.77 -15.35
C LYS A 108 1.57 -8.42 -15.44
N THR A 109 0.94 -8.17 -14.31
CA THR A 109 -0.50 -7.92 -14.16
C THR A 109 -0.75 -6.51 -13.64
N THR A 110 -1.99 -6.03 -13.76
CA THR A 110 -2.43 -4.78 -13.14
C THR A 110 -3.37 -5.07 -11.98
N TYR A 111 -3.71 -4.05 -11.18
CA TYR A 111 -4.73 -4.20 -10.14
C TYR A 111 -6.08 -4.71 -10.70
N LYS A 112 -6.40 -4.45 -11.99
CA LYS A 112 -7.60 -4.94 -12.69
C LYS A 112 -7.62 -6.46 -12.89
N SER A 113 -6.49 -7.12 -12.69
CA SER A 113 -6.38 -8.60 -12.77
C SER A 113 -6.78 -9.28 -11.47
N TYR A 114 -7.18 -8.55 -10.47
CA TYR A 114 -7.56 -9.02 -9.13
C TYR A 114 -8.88 -8.40 -8.70
N THR A 115 -9.41 -8.83 -7.58
CA THR A 115 -10.65 -8.30 -7.00
C THR A 115 -10.29 -7.43 -5.79
N PRO A 116 -10.25 -6.09 -5.89
CA PRO A 116 -10.19 -5.24 -4.71
C PRO A 116 -11.40 -5.53 -3.81
N VAL A 117 -11.14 -5.66 -2.51
CA VAL A 117 -12.20 -5.97 -1.53
C VAL A 117 -12.54 -4.72 -0.71
N ALA A 118 -11.55 -4.09 -0.12
CA ALA A 118 -11.73 -2.86 0.63
C ALA A 118 -10.42 -2.08 0.73
N MET A 119 -10.49 -0.76 0.80
CA MET A 119 -9.44 0.09 1.35
C MET A 119 -9.71 0.27 2.84
N LEU A 120 -8.66 0.33 3.67
CA LEU A 120 -8.82 0.33 5.12
C LEU A 120 -8.22 1.55 5.79
N LEU A 121 -7.10 2.04 5.28
CA LEU A 121 -6.36 3.15 5.90
C LEU A 121 -5.53 3.92 4.88
N ASP A 122 -5.17 5.15 5.25
CA ASP A 122 -4.11 5.94 4.62
C ASP A 122 -2.91 6.07 5.56
N GLY A 123 -1.73 5.72 5.05
CA GLY A 123 -0.47 6.16 5.59
C GLY A 123 0.00 7.43 4.89
N TYR A 124 0.84 8.24 5.54
CA TYR A 124 1.35 9.45 4.92
C TYR A 124 2.86 9.39 4.75
N VAL A 125 3.34 10.05 3.69
CA VAL A 125 4.76 10.20 3.40
C VAL A 125 5.22 11.56 3.91
N GLY A 126 6.28 11.57 4.70
CA GLY A 126 6.95 12.79 5.12
C GLY A 126 8.35 12.87 4.54
N ILE A 127 8.91 14.08 4.58
CA ILE A 127 10.28 14.37 4.16
C ILE A 127 11.12 14.79 5.37
N LEU A 128 12.30 14.16 5.51
CA LEU A 128 13.17 14.31 6.66
C LEU A 128 14.57 14.73 6.24
N VAL A 129 15.22 15.46 7.13
CA VAL A 129 16.66 15.75 7.07
C VAL A 129 17.30 15.46 8.44
N ARG A 130 18.61 15.39 8.50
CA ARG A 130 19.33 15.29 9.77
C ARG A 130 19.07 16.54 10.63
N SER A 131 19.08 16.41 11.95
CA SER A 131 18.77 17.52 12.87
C SER A 131 19.73 18.72 12.76
N ASP A 132 20.99 18.47 12.38
CA ASP A 132 22.00 19.50 12.14
C ASP A 132 22.06 20.03 10.70
N SER A 133 21.19 19.50 9.81
CA SER A 133 21.08 19.94 8.41
C SER A 133 20.90 21.48 8.30
N PRO A 134 21.44 22.12 7.26
CA PRO A 134 21.19 23.53 6.98
C PRO A 134 19.73 23.82 6.66
N PHE A 135 18.99 22.84 6.16
CA PHE A 135 17.56 22.97 5.85
C PHE A 135 16.73 22.92 7.13
N LYS A 136 16.17 24.07 7.54
CA LYS A 136 15.36 24.19 8.76
C LYS A 136 13.88 24.02 8.46
N THR A 137 13.45 24.34 7.24
CA THR A 137 12.09 24.26 6.74
C THR A 137 12.04 23.51 5.40
N ALA A 138 10.85 23.09 4.99
CA ALA A 138 10.67 22.51 3.65
C ALA A 138 10.95 23.52 2.54
N ASN A 139 10.65 24.81 2.78
CA ASN A 139 10.94 25.86 1.81
C ASN A 139 12.46 26.04 1.58
N ASP A 140 13.29 25.90 2.60
CA ASP A 140 14.76 25.96 2.43
C ASP A 140 15.22 24.83 1.48
N LEU A 141 14.69 23.62 1.67
CA LEU A 141 15.00 22.48 0.83
C LEU A 141 14.48 22.68 -0.61
N ILE A 142 13.24 23.13 -0.77
CA ILE A 142 12.63 23.41 -2.08
C ILE A 142 13.45 24.45 -2.86
N GLU A 143 13.77 25.57 -2.26
CA GLU A 143 14.53 26.65 -2.92
C GLU A 143 15.96 26.21 -3.27
N HIS A 144 16.57 25.34 -2.46
CA HIS A 144 17.85 24.74 -2.79
C HIS A 144 17.74 23.81 -4.01
N LEU A 145 16.76 22.90 -4.01
CA LEU A 145 16.57 21.93 -5.08
C LEU A 145 16.08 22.56 -6.41
N LYS A 146 15.40 23.71 -6.37
CA LYS A 146 15.09 24.48 -7.58
C LYS A 146 16.33 24.99 -8.30
N LYS A 147 17.35 25.37 -7.53
CA LYS A 147 18.62 25.89 -8.07
C LYS A 147 19.60 24.77 -8.42
N ASN A 148 19.67 23.74 -7.60
CA ASN A 148 20.64 22.65 -7.68
C ASN A 148 19.95 21.30 -7.47
N PRO A 149 19.14 20.81 -8.42
CA PRO A 149 18.29 19.63 -8.23
C PRO A 149 19.07 18.32 -8.03
N ASP A 150 20.27 18.21 -8.59
CA ASP A 150 21.14 17.03 -8.53
C ASP A 150 22.14 17.03 -7.36
N SER A 151 22.11 18.06 -6.52
CA SER A 151 23.11 18.28 -5.46
C SER A 151 22.91 17.44 -4.20
N LEU A 152 21.75 16.80 -4.00
CA LEU A 152 21.40 16.05 -2.81
C LEU A 152 21.01 14.61 -3.13
N ASN A 153 21.44 13.67 -2.26
CA ASN A 153 21.02 12.29 -2.29
C ASN A 153 19.73 12.12 -1.48
N ILE A 154 18.62 11.80 -2.15
CA ILE A 154 17.31 11.60 -1.54
C ILE A 154 17.08 10.12 -1.35
N ALA A 155 17.15 9.61 -0.13
CA ALA A 155 16.88 8.21 0.15
C ALA A 155 15.39 7.92 0.19
N ILE A 156 15.03 6.79 -0.38
CA ILE A 156 13.66 6.24 -0.35
C ILE A 156 13.71 4.75 -0.03
N ALA A 157 12.57 4.22 0.46
CA ALA A 157 12.51 2.81 0.82
C ALA A 157 11.98 1.95 -0.32
N ALA A 158 12.42 0.75 -0.31
CA ALA A 158 12.18 -0.46 -1.07
C ALA A 158 12.64 -0.38 -2.52
N SER A 159 12.15 0.51 -3.35
CA SER A 159 12.50 0.55 -4.78
C SER A 159 12.13 1.89 -5.40
N LEU A 160 12.78 2.23 -6.50
CA LEU A 160 12.34 3.33 -7.34
C LEU A 160 10.91 3.05 -7.83
N GLY A 161 10.08 4.10 -7.85
CA GLY A 161 8.69 4.02 -8.31
C GLY A 161 7.69 3.52 -7.26
N ASN A 162 8.08 3.22 -6.02
CA ASN A 162 7.12 2.90 -4.96
C ASN A 162 6.38 4.15 -4.44
N ASP A 163 5.42 3.97 -3.55
CA ASP A 163 4.58 5.05 -3.01
C ASP A 163 5.40 6.15 -2.31
N VAL A 164 6.47 5.78 -1.59
CA VAL A 164 7.35 6.76 -0.92
C VAL A 164 8.12 7.59 -1.95
N HIS A 165 8.68 6.95 -2.99
CA HIS A 165 9.36 7.63 -4.07
C HIS A 165 8.41 8.57 -4.82
N VAL A 166 7.28 8.03 -5.32
CA VAL A 166 6.29 8.80 -6.07
C VAL A 166 5.72 9.95 -5.21
N GLY A 167 5.40 9.70 -3.95
CA GLY A 167 4.89 10.71 -3.03
C GLY A 167 5.89 11.84 -2.78
N THR A 168 7.16 11.49 -2.52
CA THR A 168 8.24 12.49 -2.33
C THR A 168 8.46 13.31 -3.61
N ALA A 169 8.58 12.63 -4.75
CA ALA A 169 8.79 13.29 -6.03
C ALA A 169 7.60 14.19 -6.43
N LYS A 170 6.35 13.71 -6.23
CA LYS A 170 5.14 14.47 -6.50
C LYS A 170 5.09 15.78 -5.73
N ALA A 171 5.39 15.74 -4.43
CA ALA A 171 5.40 16.94 -3.62
C ALA A 171 6.43 17.96 -4.10
N LEU A 172 7.67 17.51 -4.38
CA LEU A 172 8.73 18.37 -4.90
C LEU A 172 8.41 18.92 -6.29
N MET A 173 7.81 18.11 -7.17
CA MET A 173 7.36 18.52 -8.51
C MET A 173 6.31 19.65 -8.43
N LEU A 174 5.30 19.47 -7.59
CA LEU A 174 4.26 20.48 -7.39
C LEU A 174 4.77 21.75 -6.69
N ALA A 175 5.87 21.62 -5.94
CA ALA A 175 6.61 22.77 -5.40
C ALA A 175 7.48 23.47 -6.46
N GLY A 176 7.55 22.99 -7.70
CA GLY A 176 8.29 23.61 -8.82
C GLY A 176 9.72 23.12 -8.98
N VAL A 177 10.09 21.98 -8.37
CA VAL A 177 11.42 21.36 -8.53
C VAL A 177 11.43 20.50 -9.81
N ASP A 178 12.51 20.52 -10.58
CA ASP A 178 12.75 19.63 -11.73
C ASP A 178 13.14 18.22 -11.20
N ILE A 179 12.12 17.37 -11.04
CA ILE A 179 12.31 16.04 -10.47
C ILE A 179 13.06 15.07 -11.38
N SER A 180 13.21 15.39 -12.69
CA SER A 180 13.96 14.55 -13.62
C SER A 180 15.48 14.54 -13.35
N LYS A 181 15.95 15.52 -12.59
CA LYS A 181 17.36 15.69 -12.22
C LYS A 181 17.66 15.27 -10.79
N LEU A 182 16.64 14.89 -9.99
CA LEU A 182 16.84 14.49 -8.61
C LEU A 182 17.58 13.14 -8.51
N THR A 183 18.50 13.04 -7.55
CA THR A 183 19.19 11.79 -7.26
C THR A 183 18.46 11.00 -6.16
N PHE A 184 17.72 9.98 -6.55
CA PHE A 184 17.05 9.06 -5.62
C PHE A 184 17.89 7.80 -5.36
N VAL A 185 18.09 7.47 -4.07
CA VAL A 185 18.86 6.31 -3.62
C VAL A 185 17.93 5.33 -2.90
N PRO A 186 17.63 4.16 -3.49
CA PRO A 186 16.75 3.17 -2.87
C PRO A 186 17.48 2.33 -1.82
N PHE A 187 16.85 2.16 -0.65
CA PHE A 187 17.27 1.26 0.42
C PHE A 187 16.22 0.17 0.66
N LYS A 188 16.56 -0.93 1.33
CA LYS A 188 15.64 -2.06 1.56
C LYS A 188 14.43 -1.70 2.44
N SER A 189 14.56 -0.69 3.31
CA SER A 189 13.48 -0.25 4.21
C SER A 189 13.62 1.23 4.56
N SER A 190 12.52 1.86 5.01
CA SER A 190 12.55 3.25 5.53
C SER A 190 13.47 3.39 6.75
N SER A 191 13.54 2.35 7.60
CA SER A 191 14.45 2.37 8.75
C SER A 191 15.92 2.40 8.32
N GLU A 192 16.30 1.66 7.26
CA GLU A 192 17.64 1.70 6.70
C GLU A 192 17.94 3.07 6.06
N SER A 193 16.98 3.65 5.32
CA SER A 193 17.10 5.01 4.78
C SER A 193 17.37 6.04 5.90
N ILE A 194 16.62 5.99 6.99
CA ILE A 194 16.76 6.88 8.15
C ILE A 194 18.11 6.65 8.86
N THR A 195 18.57 5.42 8.98
CA THR A 195 19.89 5.09 9.56
C THR A 195 21.00 5.73 8.72
N ASN A 196 20.91 5.64 7.38
CA ASN A 196 21.88 6.28 6.48
C ASN A 196 21.81 7.81 6.52
N LEU A 197 20.62 8.40 6.73
CA LEU A 197 20.47 9.85 6.96
C LEU A 197 21.21 10.27 8.23
N ILE A 198 20.97 9.57 9.34
CA ILE A 198 21.62 9.85 10.63
C ILE A 198 23.14 9.70 10.52
N GLY A 199 23.61 8.72 9.75
CA GLY A 199 25.04 8.49 9.47
C GLY A 199 25.67 9.49 8.49
N GLY A 200 24.87 10.37 7.86
CA GLY A 200 25.37 11.36 6.90
C GLY A 200 25.69 10.80 5.51
N ASN A 201 25.24 9.59 5.20
CA ASN A 201 25.44 8.95 3.89
C ASN A 201 24.44 9.45 2.82
N VAL A 202 23.36 10.09 3.24
CA VAL A 202 22.34 10.73 2.39
C VAL A 202 21.90 12.03 3.06
N ASP A 203 21.29 12.92 2.29
CA ASP A 203 20.97 14.29 2.73
C ASP A 203 19.50 14.43 3.13
N VAL A 204 18.61 13.70 2.45
CA VAL A 204 17.16 13.77 2.61
C VAL A 204 16.60 12.35 2.62
N VAL A 205 15.51 12.13 3.34
CA VAL A 205 14.76 10.86 3.33
C VAL A 205 13.28 11.14 3.10
N GLY A 206 12.67 10.39 2.17
CA GLY A 206 11.24 10.18 2.13
C GLY A 206 10.88 8.93 2.94
N ALA A 207 9.91 9.02 3.87
CA ALA A 207 9.51 7.89 4.71
C ALA A 207 8.04 7.95 5.11
N THR A 208 7.47 6.82 5.56
CA THR A 208 6.10 6.75 6.08
C THR A 208 6.04 7.06 7.58
N THR A 209 4.91 7.56 8.05
CA THR A 209 4.71 8.02 9.44
C THR A 209 5.14 7.02 10.53
N PRO A 210 4.88 5.70 10.44
CA PRO A 210 5.33 4.76 11.47
C PRO A 210 6.85 4.71 11.67
N THR A 211 7.61 4.96 10.62
CA THR A 211 9.08 4.99 10.70
C THR A 211 9.63 6.37 11.07
N ILE A 212 8.87 7.42 10.75
CA ILE A 212 9.20 8.81 11.11
C ILE A 212 9.13 9.03 12.63
N ILE A 213 8.10 8.48 13.30
CA ILE A 213 7.83 8.72 14.72
C ILE A 213 9.05 8.38 15.60
N PRO A 214 9.58 7.15 15.60
CA PRO A 214 10.74 6.80 16.43
C PRO A 214 12.00 7.60 16.04
N ALA A 215 12.16 7.91 14.76
CA ALA A 215 13.29 8.71 14.30
C ALA A 215 13.23 10.15 14.85
N LEU A 216 12.07 10.79 14.80
CA LEU A 216 11.84 12.13 15.35
C LEU A 216 12.05 12.14 16.86
N GLN A 217 11.53 11.15 17.59
CA GLN A 217 11.71 11.01 19.04
C GLN A 217 13.18 10.83 19.45
N SER A 218 14.02 10.27 18.59
CA SER A 218 15.46 10.17 18.83
C SER A 218 16.19 11.52 18.86
N GLY A 219 15.56 12.60 18.36
CA GLY A 219 16.16 13.94 18.24
C GLY A 219 17.22 14.07 17.14
N LYS A 220 17.50 13.01 16.39
CA LYS A 220 18.55 12.97 15.37
C LYS A 220 18.11 13.43 13.98
N VAL A 221 16.80 13.56 13.77
CA VAL A 221 16.21 14.02 12.50
C VAL A 221 15.24 15.17 12.73
N ARG A 222 15.01 15.93 11.66
CA ARG A 222 13.96 16.95 11.56
C ARG A 222 13.03 16.55 10.43
N VAL A 223 11.74 16.55 10.70
CA VAL A 223 10.69 16.35 9.69
C VAL A 223 10.32 17.73 9.15
N LEU A 224 10.43 17.92 7.84
CA LEU A 224 10.19 19.22 7.20
C LEU A 224 8.75 19.40 6.76
N ALA A 225 8.10 18.34 6.28
CA ALA A 225 6.69 18.32 5.88
C ALA A 225 6.13 16.91 5.88
N ILE A 226 4.80 16.81 5.98
CA ILE A 226 4.05 15.55 5.88
C ILE A 226 2.94 15.70 4.82
N GLY A 227 2.65 14.61 4.13
CA GLY A 227 1.65 14.54 3.07
C GLY A 227 0.21 14.36 3.54
N SER A 228 -0.10 14.59 4.80
CA SER A 228 -1.48 14.49 5.29
C SER A 228 -2.34 15.69 4.86
N PRO A 229 -3.68 15.54 4.76
CA PRO A 229 -4.58 16.64 4.41
C PRO A 229 -4.59 17.76 5.47
N GLU A 230 -4.39 17.38 6.74
CA GLU A 230 -4.31 18.23 7.93
C GLU A 230 -3.15 17.78 8.80
N ARG A 231 -2.73 18.63 9.77
CA ARG A 231 -1.69 18.26 10.72
C ARG A 231 -2.07 17.01 11.50
N LEU A 232 -1.10 16.12 11.62
CA LEU A 232 -1.25 14.91 12.43
C LEU A 232 -1.22 15.26 13.92
N LYS A 233 -1.64 14.31 14.75
CA LYS A 233 -1.66 14.50 16.21
C LYS A 233 -0.35 14.03 16.87
N GLY A 234 -0.28 14.20 18.19
CA GLY A 234 0.83 13.71 19.01
C GLY A 234 2.17 14.33 18.62
N VAL A 235 3.20 13.51 18.51
CA VAL A 235 4.59 13.96 18.25
C VAL A 235 4.76 14.65 16.88
N LEU A 236 3.84 14.48 15.96
CA LEU A 236 3.86 15.07 14.62
C LEU A 236 3.03 16.38 14.52
N SER A 237 2.38 16.83 15.60
CA SER A 237 1.44 17.98 15.56
C SER A 237 2.06 19.29 15.13
N ASN A 238 3.36 19.47 15.38
CA ASN A 238 4.08 20.68 14.99
C ASN A 238 4.65 20.64 13.57
N ILE A 239 4.50 19.51 12.85
CA ILE A 239 5.02 19.36 11.49
C ILE A 239 3.99 19.90 10.51
N PRO A 240 4.36 20.83 9.60
CA PRO A 240 3.43 21.35 8.61
C PRO A 240 3.10 20.31 7.55
N THR A 241 1.90 20.43 6.97
CA THR A 241 1.53 19.68 5.77
C THR A 241 2.03 20.39 4.52
N TRP A 242 2.13 19.67 3.39
CA TRP A 242 2.43 20.30 2.11
C TRP A 242 1.41 21.39 1.73
N LYS A 243 0.13 21.19 2.07
CA LYS A 243 -0.92 22.18 1.82
C LYS A 243 -0.70 23.50 2.57
N GLU A 244 -0.29 23.44 3.83
CA GLU A 244 0.05 24.62 4.63
C GLU A 244 1.26 25.38 4.06
N LEU A 245 2.14 24.69 3.34
CA LEU A 245 3.31 25.26 2.66
C LEU A 245 3.00 25.75 1.23
N GLY A 246 1.73 25.76 0.83
CA GLY A 246 1.29 26.20 -0.49
C GLY A 246 1.42 25.17 -1.61
N VAL A 247 1.76 23.92 -1.27
CA VAL A 247 1.84 22.82 -2.22
C VAL A 247 0.57 21.97 -2.11
N ASP A 248 -0.38 22.16 -3.02
CA ASP A 248 -1.68 21.46 -2.98
C ASP A 248 -1.54 19.98 -3.34
N THR A 249 -1.07 19.20 -2.36
CA THR A 249 -0.93 17.76 -2.53
C THR A 249 -1.16 17.01 -1.21
N ILE A 250 -1.65 15.78 -1.37
CA ILE A 250 -1.61 14.74 -0.35
C ILE A 250 -0.66 13.66 -0.89
N THR A 251 0.32 13.24 -0.08
CA THR A 251 1.22 12.15 -0.41
C THR A 251 1.00 11.01 0.57
N SER A 252 0.21 10.03 0.12
CA SER A 252 -0.23 8.93 0.95
C SER A 252 0.22 7.58 0.39
N SER A 253 0.15 6.56 1.23
CA SER A 253 0.35 5.15 0.91
C SER A 253 -0.85 4.38 1.44
N PRO A 254 -1.97 4.39 0.70
CA PRO A 254 -3.17 3.68 1.09
C PRO A 254 -2.95 2.18 1.16
N GLN A 255 -3.59 1.53 2.14
CA GLN A 255 -3.54 0.08 2.29
C GLN A 255 -4.93 -0.50 2.43
N GLY A 256 -5.16 -1.57 1.70
CA GLY A 256 -6.42 -2.31 1.67
C GLY A 256 -6.21 -3.80 1.57
N VAL A 257 -7.26 -4.47 1.12
CA VAL A 257 -7.31 -5.91 0.90
C VAL A 257 -7.81 -6.19 -0.50
N MET A 258 -7.19 -7.13 -1.17
CA MET A 258 -7.65 -7.70 -2.43
C MET A 258 -7.67 -9.22 -2.38
N ALA A 259 -8.43 -9.82 -3.28
CA ALA A 259 -8.60 -11.26 -3.46
C ALA A 259 -8.19 -11.67 -4.89
N PRO A 260 -8.08 -12.98 -5.17
CA PRO A 260 -7.95 -13.48 -6.53
C PRO A 260 -9.07 -12.96 -7.43
N LYS A 261 -8.85 -13.07 -8.74
CA LYS A 261 -9.90 -12.85 -9.73
C LYS A 261 -11.03 -13.88 -9.57
N ASP A 262 -12.23 -13.52 -10.00
CA ASP A 262 -13.40 -14.41 -10.14
C ASP A 262 -13.97 -14.96 -8.82
N ILE A 263 -13.73 -14.32 -7.68
CA ILE A 263 -14.55 -14.54 -6.49
C ILE A 263 -15.94 -13.93 -6.70
N THR A 264 -16.97 -14.54 -6.12
CA THR A 264 -18.37 -14.15 -6.36
C THR A 264 -18.74 -12.84 -5.64
N PRO A 265 -19.78 -12.12 -6.11
CA PRO A 265 -20.27 -10.92 -5.41
C PRO A 265 -20.65 -11.17 -3.94
N GLN A 266 -21.19 -12.35 -3.62
CA GLN A 266 -21.49 -12.73 -2.23
C GLN A 266 -20.24 -12.88 -1.38
N GLN A 267 -19.16 -13.43 -1.95
CA GLN A 267 -17.87 -13.57 -1.27
C GLN A 267 -17.19 -12.21 -1.05
N ILE A 268 -17.28 -11.29 -2.03
CA ILE A 268 -16.83 -9.92 -1.89
C ILE A 268 -17.58 -9.24 -0.73
N LYS A 269 -18.92 -9.34 -0.74
CA LYS A 269 -19.76 -8.72 0.31
C LYS A 269 -19.47 -9.29 1.70
N PHE A 270 -19.17 -10.59 1.82
CA PHE A 270 -18.74 -11.19 3.09
C PHE A 270 -17.48 -10.48 3.62
N TRP A 271 -16.43 -10.38 2.79
CA TRP A 271 -15.18 -9.76 3.20
C TRP A 271 -15.31 -8.26 3.46
N GLU A 272 -16.07 -7.53 2.62
CA GLU A 272 -16.37 -6.12 2.88
C GLU A 272 -17.04 -5.94 4.25
N SER A 273 -18.02 -6.79 4.57
CA SER A 273 -18.75 -6.74 5.83
C SER A 273 -17.83 -7.02 7.02
N ALA A 274 -17.02 -8.07 6.94
CA ALA A 274 -16.07 -8.45 7.98
C ALA A 274 -15.01 -7.35 8.22
N LEU A 275 -14.43 -6.80 7.14
CA LEU A 275 -13.44 -5.73 7.24
C LEU A 275 -14.06 -4.42 7.72
N ARG A 276 -15.29 -4.10 7.34
CA ARG A 276 -16.04 -2.94 7.85
C ARG A 276 -16.28 -3.05 9.35
N GLN A 277 -16.67 -4.23 9.83
CA GLN A 277 -16.86 -4.47 11.26
C GLN A 277 -15.55 -4.25 12.03
N VAL A 278 -14.43 -4.80 11.56
CA VAL A 278 -13.11 -4.54 12.15
C VAL A 278 -12.79 -3.04 12.14
N ALA A 279 -13.01 -2.34 11.01
CA ALA A 279 -12.72 -0.92 10.87
C ALA A 279 -13.51 -0.02 11.84
N GLN A 280 -14.63 -0.50 12.35
CA GLN A 280 -15.47 0.19 13.33
C GLN A 280 -15.06 -0.07 14.79
N THR A 281 -14.19 -1.06 15.06
CA THR A 281 -13.75 -1.38 16.43
C THR A 281 -12.87 -0.26 17.01
N LYS A 282 -12.96 -0.09 18.34
CA LYS A 282 -12.11 0.85 19.06
C LYS A 282 -10.62 0.44 18.95
N GLU A 283 -10.35 -0.87 19.00
CA GLU A 283 -9.00 -1.40 18.87
C GLU A 283 -8.35 -1.08 17.52
N TRP A 284 -9.10 -1.16 16.43
CA TRP A 284 -8.61 -0.76 15.12
C TRP A 284 -8.30 0.74 15.07
N ASN A 285 -9.21 1.58 15.56
CA ASN A 285 -9.00 3.01 15.57
C ASN A 285 -7.82 3.44 16.45
N ASN A 286 -7.67 2.84 17.64
CA ASN A 286 -6.49 3.06 18.48
C ASN A 286 -5.19 2.62 17.80
N PHE A 287 -5.22 1.49 17.10
CA PHE A 287 -4.08 1.01 16.33
C PHE A 287 -3.69 1.96 15.20
N LEU A 288 -4.67 2.53 14.49
CA LEU A 288 -4.39 3.54 13.46
C LEU A 288 -3.79 4.81 14.08
N GLU A 289 -4.34 5.29 15.20
CA GLU A 289 -3.84 6.48 15.88
C GLU A 289 -2.40 6.30 16.36
N GLN A 290 -2.06 5.16 16.96
CA GLN A 290 -0.69 4.83 17.40
C GLN A 290 0.33 4.86 16.26
N ASN A 291 -0.09 4.48 15.05
CA ASN A 291 0.75 4.49 13.86
C ASN A 291 0.64 5.77 13.02
N GLN A 292 -0.16 6.75 13.50
CA GLN A 292 -0.46 7.98 12.76
C GLN A 292 -0.98 7.71 11.35
N TRP A 293 -1.86 6.72 11.25
CA TRP A 293 -2.61 6.38 10.05
C TRP A 293 -4.02 6.95 10.14
N ALA A 294 -4.58 7.36 9.01
CA ALA A 294 -5.97 7.79 8.94
C ALA A 294 -6.89 6.61 8.60
N PRO A 295 -8.05 6.50 9.26
CA PRO A 295 -9.08 5.55 8.84
C PRO A 295 -9.60 5.91 7.45
N ARG A 296 -9.69 4.94 6.57
CA ARG A 296 -10.21 5.11 5.20
C ARG A 296 -10.91 3.83 4.75
N PHE A 297 -12.09 3.56 5.28
CA PHE A 297 -12.86 2.44 4.77
C PHE A 297 -13.53 2.81 3.44
N MET A 298 -13.22 2.04 2.40
CA MET A 298 -13.87 2.10 1.08
C MET A 298 -14.28 0.69 0.68
N THR A 299 -15.46 0.57 0.06
CA THR A 299 -15.96 -0.67 -0.51
C THR A 299 -15.11 -1.13 -1.72
N ALA A 300 -15.35 -2.33 -2.23
CA ALA A 300 -14.70 -2.84 -3.43
C ALA A 300 -14.87 -1.89 -4.63
N THR A 301 -16.09 -1.38 -4.83
CA THR A 301 -16.41 -0.46 -5.93
C THR A 301 -15.69 0.89 -5.76
N GLU A 302 -15.73 1.46 -4.57
CA GLU A 302 -15.04 2.73 -4.26
C GLU A 302 -13.52 2.58 -4.35
N THR A 303 -12.98 1.43 -3.90
CA THR A 303 -11.56 1.10 -4.01
C THR A 303 -11.12 1.01 -5.47
N MET A 304 -11.89 0.35 -6.32
CA MET A 304 -11.60 0.28 -7.75
C MET A 304 -11.59 1.66 -8.40
N ALA A 305 -12.59 2.50 -8.14
CA ALA A 305 -12.67 3.87 -8.65
C ALA A 305 -11.49 4.75 -8.18
N MET A 306 -11.07 4.57 -6.92
CA MET A 306 -9.89 5.25 -6.38
C MET A 306 -8.61 4.82 -7.12
N LEU A 307 -8.40 3.51 -7.32
CA LEU A 307 -7.22 3.01 -8.05
C LEU A 307 -7.18 3.52 -9.50
N GLU A 308 -8.33 3.62 -10.16
CA GLU A 308 -8.43 4.18 -11.52
C GLU A 308 -8.04 5.67 -11.56
N LYS A 309 -8.51 6.45 -10.60
CA LYS A 309 -8.17 7.86 -10.48
C LYS A 309 -6.68 8.09 -10.18
N GLU A 310 -6.12 7.30 -9.28
CA GLU A 310 -4.71 7.42 -8.89
C GLU A 310 -3.77 7.02 -10.04
N THR A 311 -4.18 6.11 -10.91
CA THR A 311 -3.34 5.61 -12.01
C THR A 311 -2.83 6.76 -12.90
N ALA A 312 -3.69 7.68 -13.32
CA ALA A 312 -3.29 8.80 -14.19
C ALA A 312 -2.25 9.72 -13.52
N THR A 313 -2.44 10.03 -12.24
CA THR A 313 -1.49 10.86 -11.48
C THR A 313 -0.14 10.18 -11.30
N ILE A 314 -0.14 8.87 -10.99
CA ILE A 314 1.07 8.08 -10.81
C ILE A 314 1.85 7.99 -12.12
N GLU A 315 1.17 7.71 -13.23
CA GLU A 315 1.79 7.64 -14.55
C GLU A 315 2.44 8.96 -14.96
N GLU A 316 1.81 10.10 -14.67
CA GLU A 316 2.40 11.43 -14.92
C GLU A 316 3.73 11.61 -14.15
N VAL A 317 3.73 11.31 -12.85
CA VAL A 317 4.94 11.43 -12.00
C VAL A 317 6.04 10.50 -12.49
N LEU A 318 5.72 9.22 -12.75
CA LEU A 318 6.69 8.23 -13.20
C LEU A 318 7.28 8.57 -14.59
N ASN A 319 6.48 9.17 -15.49
CA ASN A 319 6.97 9.68 -16.76
C ASN A 319 7.97 10.82 -16.59
N LYS A 320 7.66 11.79 -15.71
CA LYS A 320 8.57 12.92 -15.41
C LYS A 320 9.86 12.46 -14.74
N LEU A 321 9.80 11.41 -13.91
CA LEU A 321 10.98 10.75 -13.33
C LEU A 321 11.77 9.91 -14.35
N GLN A 322 11.34 9.85 -15.61
CA GLN A 322 11.94 9.04 -16.68
C GLN A 322 12.04 7.53 -16.32
N LEU A 323 11.14 7.04 -15.47
CA LEU A 323 11.12 5.65 -15.00
C LEU A 323 10.25 4.73 -15.87
N LYS A 324 9.78 5.20 -17.04
CA LYS A 324 9.01 4.36 -17.96
C LYS A 324 9.86 3.18 -18.42
N LYS A 325 9.26 1.99 -18.48
CA LYS A 325 9.88 0.81 -19.08
C LYS A 325 10.26 1.13 -20.54
N LYS A 326 11.53 0.98 -20.86
CA LYS A 326 12.02 0.99 -22.24
C LYS A 326 11.55 -0.23 -23.00
#